data_f65ae1bc24ef9aea4b5625b6e1c4b0df
#
_entry.id   f65ae1bc24ef9aea4b5625b6e1c4b0df
#
_cell.length_a   1.000
_cell.length_b   1.000
_cell.length_c   1.000
_cell.angle_alpha   90.00
_cell.angle_beta   90.00
_cell.angle_gamma   90.00
#
_symmetry.space_group_name_H-M   'P 1'
#
loop_
_entity.id
_entity.type
_entity.pdbx_description
1 polymer ?
#
loop_
_entity_poly.entity_id
_entity_poly.type
_entity_poly.pdbx_seq_one_letter_code
_entity_poly.pdbx_strand_id
1 'polypeptide(L)'
;NMKPKGYWNFEGHAMPNRRRYHLKYDGWNQKPALTDKARSLGVTIYNKTAMNELLIEEGSGRVIGAIGIRLEQDEPEMVVFQAKAVILGTGAAARMYPAHNPAYPFNVDICPANTGAGDALTFRAGGKLVNLDLPYVHSGLKHFMRCGKATWIGVLTDIHGTPVGPFVTKPTRELGDVTADIWQSVFSEKMDNGTGPVYMNCSETEEEDLQYMRRCFVSEGDTSINDYLDQYGIDLRTEMVEFGTYTPHVQGMEIDVHAETSVPHLYG
;
A
#
# COMPACT_ATOMS: atom_id res chain seq x y z
N ASN A 1 -5.73 -5.60 20.85
CA ASN A 1 -6.88 -6.32 21.39
C ASN A 1 -6.45 -7.43 22.36
N MET A 2 -6.74 -7.27 23.64
CA MET A 2 -6.45 -8.29 24.65
C MET A 2 -7.73 -9.03 25.02
N LYS A 3 -7.67 -10.37 25.08
CA LYS A 3 -8.76 -11.18 25.63
C LYS A 3 -8.91 -10.91 27.13
N PRO A 4 -10.07 -11.16 27.74
CA PRO A 4 -10.31 -10.95 29.18
C PRO A 4 -9.28 -11.61 30.09
N LYS A 5 -8.55 -12.63 29.64
CA LYS A 5 -7.48 -13.32 30.38
C LYS A 5 -6.06 -12.79 30.08
N GLY A 6 -5.93 -11.63 29.42
CA GLY A 6 -4.62 -11.03 29.13
C GLY A 6 -3.93 -11.58 27.87
N TYR A 7 -4.57 -12.45 27.10
CA TYR A 7 -4.00 -12.94 25.83
C TYR A 7 -4.38 -12.02 24.67
N TRP A 8 -3.45 -11.83 23.74
CA TRP A 8 -3.73 -11.16 22.47
C TRP A 8 -4.76 -11.93 21.66
N ASN A 9 -5.73 -11.22 21.12
CA ASN A 9 -6.71 -11.78 20.22
C ASN A 9 -6.37 -11.40 18.78
N PHE A 10 -5.78 -12.35 18.06
CA PHE A 10 -5.46 -12.18 16.65
C PHE A 10 -6.48 -12.94 15.80
N GLU A 11 -6.95 -12.27 14.77
CA GLU A 11 -7.62 -12.89 13.64
C GLU A 11 -6.67 -12.94 12.47
N GLY A 12 -6.92 -13.75 11.45
CA GLY A 12 -6.04 -13.83 10.31
C GLY A 12 -6.56 -14.72 9.20
N HIS A 13 -5.82 -14.76 8.12
CA HIS A 13 -6.08 -15.61 6.97
C HIS A 13 -4.76 -16.12 6.39
N ALA A 14 -4.81 -17.24 5.66
CA ALA A 14 -3.66 -17.74 4.92
C ALA A 14 -3.33 -16.81 3.74
N MET A 15 -2.09 -16.81 3.31
CA MET A 15 -1.68 -16.22 2.03
C MET A 15 -1.46 -17.35 1.02
N PRO A 16 -2.18 -17.36 -0.11
CA PRO A 16 -2.04 -18.41 -1.12
C PRO A 16 -0.58 -18.60 -1.53
N ASN A 17 -0.15 -19.83 -1.69
CA ASN A 17 1.21 -20.24 -2.13
C ASN A 17 2.40 -19.77 -1.31
N ARG A 18 2.22 -18.99 -0.24
CA ARG A 18 3.37 -18.46 0.51
C ARG A 18 3.64 -19.20 1.80
N ARG A 19 2.84 -20.19 2.16
CA ARG A 19 2.92 -20.89 3.45
C ARG A 19 3.02 -19.92 4.63
N ARG A 20 2.29 -18.80 4.54
CA ARG A 20 2.24 -17.74 5.54
C ARG A 20 0.83 -17.56 6.01
N TYR A 21 0.70 -17.07 7.23
CA TYR A 21 -0.56 -16.65 7.81
C TYR A 21 -0.50 -15.16 8.11
N HIS A 22 -1.43 -14.40 7.55
CA HIS A 22 -1.50 -12.96 7.76
C HIS A 22 -2.34 -12.69 9.00
N LEU A 23 -1.69 -12.26 10.08
CA LEU A 23 -2.38 -11.89 11.31
C LEU A 23 -2.90 -10.46 11.21
N LYS A 24 -4.15 -10.28 11.62
CA LYS A 24 -4.80 -8.99 11.73
C LYS A 24 -4.95 -8.59 13.19
N TYR A 25 -4.77 -7.31 13.46
CA TYR A 25 -5.02 -6.72 14.76
C TYR A 25 -5.61 -5.33 14.59
N ASP A 26 -6.35 -4.88 15.57
CA ASP A 26 -6.88 -3.52 15.61
C ASP A 26 -5.76 -2.55 15.98
N GLY A 27 -5.20 -1.92 14.95
CA GLY A 27 -4.05 -1.01 15.05
C GLY A 27 -4.41 0.45 14.74
N TRP A 28 -5.68 0.84 14.83
CA TRP A 28 -6.15 2.18 14.49
C TRP A 28 -5.38 3.32 15.20
N ASN A 29 -4.89 3.09 16.40
CA ASN A 29 -4.10 4.03 17.18
C ASN A 29 -2.59 3.84 17.07
N GLN A 30 -2.11 2.99 16.17
CA GLN A 30 -0.68 2.68 16.04
C GLN A 30 0.16 3.92 15.75
N LYS A 31 -0.25 4.74 14.79
CA LYS A 31 0.50 5.96 14.42
C LYS A 31 0.52 6.98 15.55
N PRO A 32 -0.60 7.35 16.20
CA PRO A 32 -0.57 8.17 17.40
C PRO A 32 0.34 7.62 18.49
N ALA A 33 0.23 6.35 18.84
CA ALA A 33 1.03 5.72 19.87
C ALA A 33 2.55 5.75 19.57
N LEU A 34 2.94 5.51 18.33
CA LEU A 34 4.34 5.62 17.89
C LEU A 34 4.83 7.07 17.94
N THR A 35 4.00 8.04 17.57
CA THR A 35 4.31 9.46 17.63
C THR A 35 4.54 9.91 19.08
N ASP A 36 3.66 9.52 19.98
CA ASP A 36 3.79 9.84 21.40
C ASP A 36 5.02 9.18 22.03
N LYS A 37 5.31 7.94 21.62
CA LYS A 37 6.53 7.27 22.03
C LYS A 37 7.79 7.98 21.53
N ALA A 38 7.82 8.39 20.27
CA ALA A 38 8.93 9.15 19.71
C ALA A 38 9.17 10.46 20.49
N ARG A 39 8.11 11.23 20.75
CA ARG A 39 8.18 12.45 21.56
C ARG A 39 8.71 12.18 22.98
N SER A 40 8.24 11.11 23.62
CA SER A 40 8.69 10.74 24.96
C SER A 40 10.16 10.35 25.02
N LEU A 41 10.75 9.99 23.89
CA LEU A 41 12.19 9.70 23.74
C LEU A 41 13.01 10.93 23.31
N GLY A 42 12.40 12.12 23.28
CA GLY A 42 13.08 13.36 22.93
C GLY A 42 13.19 13.63 21.43
N VAL A 43 12.45 12.89 20.58
CA VAL A 43 12.44 13.16 19.14
C VAL A 43 11.65 14.44 18.87
N THR A 44 12.27 15.38 18.16
CA THR A 44 11.61 16.60 17.69
C THR A 44 10.88 16.31 16.39
N ILE A 45 9.59 16.60 16.32
CA ILE A 45 8.75 16.38 15.14
C ILE A 45 8.35 17.72 14.54
N TYR A 46 8.75 17.96 13.31
CA TYR A 46 8.36 19.15 12.53
C TYR A 46 7.21 18.78 11.59
N ASN A 47 6.00 19.16 11.96
CA ASN A 47 4.83 18.96 11.11
C ASN A 47 4.82 19.96 9.96
N LYS A 48 4.07 19.66 8.89
CA LYS A 48 3.87 20.54 7.73
C LYS A 48 5.18 21.13 7.18
N THR A 49 6.26 20.34 7.23
CA THR A 49 7.56 20.74 6.70
C THR A 49 7.89 19.86 5.50
N ALA A 50 7.84 20.44 4.31
CA ALA A 50 8.16 19.75 3.06
C ALA A 50 9.67 19.79 2.84
N MET A 51 10.32 18.62 2.77
CA MET A 51 11.75 18.52 2.49
C MET A 51 11.99 18.59 0.99
N ASN A 52 12.89 19.48 0.56
CA ASN A 52 13.11 19.82 -0.83
C ASN A 52 14.50 19.48 -1.34
N GLU A 53 15.54 19.48 -0.47
CA GLU A 53 16.91 19.23 -0.87
C GLU A 53 17.70 18.54 0.24
N LEU A 54 18.69 17.74 -0.15
CA LEU A 54 19.71 17.20 0.76
C LEU A 54 20.94 18.09 0.75
N LEU A 55 21.55 18.31 1.89
CA LEU A 55 22.81 19.02 2.01
C LEU A 55 23.95 18.02 1.86
N ILE A 56 24.79 18.24 0.84
CA ILE A 56 25.92 17.39 0.51
C ILE A 56 27.21 18.15 0.83
N GLU A 57 28.10 17.50 1.57
CA GLU A 57 29.41 18.06 1.85
C GLU A 57 30.30 17.97 0.60
N GLU A 58 30.85 19.11 0.19
CA GLU A 58 31.77 19.16 -0.95
C GLU A 58 33.06 18.35 -0.69
N GLY A 59 33.48 17.59 -1.68
CA GLY A 59 34.67 16.75 -1.61
C GLY A 59 34.42 15.33 -1.06
N SER A 60 33.65 15.17 0.00
CA SER A 60 33.32 13.82 0.55
C SER A 60 32.09 13.20 -0.06
N GLY A 61 31.17 14.02 -0.59
CA GLY A 61 29.88 13.57 -1.10
C GLY A 61 28.89 13.04 -0.04
N ARG A 62 29.20 13.19 1.24
CA ARG A 62 28.33 12.70 2.32
C ARG A 62 27.16 13.65 2.58
N VAL A 63 26.04 13.09 2.96
CA VAL A 63 24.88 13.88 3.42
C VAL A 63 25.15 14.41 4.84
N ILE A 64 24.98 15.72 5.01
CA ILE A 64 25.19 16.45 6.27
C ILE A 64 23.93 17.13 6.77
N GLY A 65 22.82 16.95 6.10
CA GLY A 65 21.53 17.54 6.47
C GLY A 65 20.56 17.63 5.33
N ALA A 66 19.55 18.49 5.51
CA ALA A 66 18.51 18.71 4.51
C ALA A 66 17.92 20.11 4.63
N ILE A 67 17.29 20.60 3.55
CA ILE A 67 16.54 21.85 3.51
C ILE A 67 15.08 21.54 3.26
N GLY A 68 14.20 22.23 3.99
CA GLY A 68 12.77 22.13 3.82
C GLY A 68 12.07 23.49 3.88
N ILE A 69 10.81 23.47 3.53
CA ILE A 69 9.89 24.61 3.68
C ILE A 69 8.84 24.25 4.70
N ARG A 70 8.78 25.02 5.75
CA ARG A 70 7.76 24.90 6.80
C ARG A 70 6.53 25.71 6.40
N LEU A 71 5.38 25.03 6.37
CA LEU A 71 4.09 25.58 5.92
C LEU A 71 3.09 25.76 7.08
N GLU A 72 3.59 25.77 8.32
CA GLU A 72 2.74 25.88 9.51
C GLU A 72 2.39 27.33 9.85
N GLN A 73 3.16 28.27 9.36
CA GLN A 73 2.98 29.70 9.52
C GLN A 73 2.19 30.29 8.36
N ASP A 74 1.68 31.52 8.51
CA ASP A 74 0.99 32.26 7.45
C ASP A 74 1.93 32.52 6.25
N GLU A 75 3.23 32.69 6.51
CA GLU A 75 4.25 32.78 5.49
C GLU A 75 5.16 31.54 5.53
N PRO A 76 5.49 30.93 4.37
CA PRO A 76 6.42 29.80 4.30
C PRO A 76 7.82 30.18 4.80
N GLU A 77 8.40 29.35 5.64
CA GLU A 77 9.72 29.54 6.20
C GLU A 77 10.69 28.48 5.67
N MET A 78 11.84 28.90 5.17
CA MET A 78 12.92 27.96 4.82
C MET A 78 13.63 27.49 6.08
N VAL A 79 13.70 26.17 6.27
CA VAL A 79 14.35 25.53 7.42
C VAL A 79 15.52 24.69 6.94
N VAL A 80 16.66 24.86 7.60
CA VAL A 80 17.88 24.09 7.35
C VAL A 80 18.11 23.16 8.53
N PHE A 81 18.18 21.86 8.26
CA PHE A 81 18.48 20.84 9.24
C PHE A 81 19.92 20.35 9.05
N GLN A 82 20.75 20.53 10.05
CA GLN A 82 22.07 19.94 10.10
C GLN A 82 22.00 18.60 10.84
N ALA A 83 22.53 17.55 10.24
CA ALA A 83 22.45 16.19 10.79
C ALA A 83 23.71 15.38 10.52
N LYS A 84 24.01 14.42 11.37
CA LYS A 84 25.10 13.47 11.17
C LYS A 84 24.78 12.42 10.10
N ALA A 85 23.49 12.12 9.92
CA ALA A 85 22.94 11.21 8.93
C ALA A 85 21.48 11.58 8.64
N VAL A 86 20.97 11.19 7.49
CA VAL A 86 19.59 11.38 7.08
C VAL A 86 18.99 10.03 6.71
N ILE A 87 17.75 9.76 7.16
CA ILE A 87 16.96 8.60 6.78
C ILE A 87 15.77 9.10 5.97
N LEU A 88 15.60 8.59 4.75
CA LEU A 88 14.47 8.90 3.89
C LEU A 88 13.40 7.82 4.02
N GLY A 89 12.29 8.14 4.65
CA GLY A 89 11.11 7.28 4.80
C GLY A 89 9.87 7.90 4.14
N THR A 90 10.00 8.40 2.92
CA THR A 90 8.99 9.22 2.23
C THR A 90 7.85 8.42 1.60
N GLY A 91 7.91 7.10 1.69
CA GLY A 91 6.93 6.19 1.08
C GLY A 91 7.08 6.07 -0.43
N ALA A 92 6.20 5.29 -1.03
CA ALA A 92 6.23 5.01 -2.45
C ALA A 92 5.77 6.21 -3.30
N ALA A 93 6.33 6.36 -4.50
CA ALA A 93 5.89 7.38 -5.45
C ALA A 93 4.58 6.98 -6.13
N ALA A 94 3.61 7.89 -6.17
CA ALA A 94 2.45 7.79 -7.04
C ALA A 94 2.74 8.42 -8.41
N ARG A 95 1.94 8.12 -9.41
CA ARG A 95 1.93 8.78 -10.74
C ARG A 95 3.16 8.52 -11.61
N MET A 96 3.98 7.51 -11.32
CA MET A 96 5.14 7.21 -12.15
C MET A 96 4.79 6.46 -13.43
N TYR A 97 3.67 5.74 -13.43
CA TYR A 97 3.26 4.90 -14.55
C TYR A 97 1.91 5.37 -15.12
N PRO A 98 1.69 5.14 -16.41
CA PRO A 98 0.36 5.40 -17.01
C PRO A 98 -0.70 4.53 -16.37
N ALA A 99 -1.92 5.03 -16.32
CA ALA A 99 -3.06 4.28 -15.82
C ALA A 99 -3.39 3.12 -16.77
N HIS A 100 -3.37 1.90 -16.23
CA HIS A 100 -3.84 0.71 -16.94
C HIS A 100 -5.35 0.51 -16.83
N ASN A 101 -5.97 1.15 -15.84
CA ASN A 101 -7.40 1.11 -15.60
C ASN A 101 -7.96 2.53 -15.57
N PRO A 102 -8.88 2.91 -16.47
CA PRO A 102 -9.44 4.25 -16.51
C PRO A 102 -10.23 4.62 -15.24
N ALA A 103 -10.67 3.65 -14.44
CA ALA A 103 -11.29 3.90 -13.15
C ALA A 103 -10.31 4.43 -12.08
N TYR A 104 -9.02 4.32 -12.33
CA TYR A 104 -7.95 4.80 -11.44
C TYR A 104 -7.12 5.87 -12.16
N PRO A 105 -7.53 7.16 -12.14
CA PRO A 105 -6.92 8.21 -12.96
C PRO A 105 -5.41 8.34 -12.82
N PHE A 106 -4.88 7.94 -11.66
CA PHE A 106 -3.43 7.95 -11.39
C PHE A 106 -2.84 6.55 -11.32
N ASN A 107 -3.64 5.51 -11.51
CA ASN A 107 -3.24 4.11 -11.42
C ASN A 107 -2.50 3.77 -10.10
N VAL A 108 -2.95 4.33 -8.99
CA VAL A 108 -2.29 4.22 -7.69
C VAL A 108 -3.25 3.82 -6.59
N ASP A 109 -2.74 3.05 -5.64
CA ASP A 109 -3.42 2.64 -4.41
C ASP A 109 -3.08 3.54 -3.21
N ILE A 110 -2.21 4.52 -3.42
CA ILE A 110 -1.72 5.45 -2.39
C ILE A 110 -2.10 6.90 -2.71
N CYS A 111 -1.88 7.79 -1.76
CA CYS A 111 -2.17 9.20 -1.94
C CYS A 111 -1.47 9.77 -3.18
N PRO A 112 -2.21 10.36 -4.15
CA PRO A 112 -1.61 10.93 -5.35
C PRO A 112 -0.66 12.12 -5.09
N ALA A 113 -0.63 12.65 -3.87
CA ALA A 113 0.33 13.66 -3.44
C ALA A 113 1.72 13.08 -3.15
N ASN A 114 1.87 11.76 -3.09
CA ASN A 114 3.18 11.11 -3.02
C ASN A 114 3.84 11.16 -4.39
N THR A 115 4.61 12.20 -4.63
CA THR A 115 5.15 12.52 -5.97
C THR A 115 6.53 11.93 -6.25
N GLY A 116 7.09 11.11 -5.34
CA GLY A 116 8.44 10.55 -5.47
C GLY A 116 9.55 11.52 -5.05
N ALA A 117 9.25 12.44 -4.14
CA ALA A 117 10.23 13.42 -3.68
C ALA A 117 11.49 12.76 -3.08
N GLY A 118 11.34 11.66 -2.32
CA GLY A 118 12.48 10.92 -1.76
C GLY A 118 13.38 10.31 -2.84
N ASP A 119 12.78 9.73 -3.89
CA ASP A 119 13.52 9.19 -5.02
C ASP A 119 14.29 10.32 -5.75
N ALA A 120 13.62 11.45 -5.96
CA ALA A 120 14.24 12.63 -6.58
C ALA A 120 15.38 13.20 -5.74
N LEU A 121 15.22 13.28 -4.41
CA LEU A 121 16.28 13.70 -3.49
C LEU A 121 17.48 12.76 -3.56
N THR A 122 17.22 11.44 -3.53
CA THR A 122 18.27 10.42 -3.64
C THR A 122 19.02 10.54 -4.96
N PHE A 123 18.29 10.65 -6.07
CA PHE A 123 18.88 10.76 -7.41
C PHE A 123 19.74 12.02 -7.56
N ARG A 124 19.25 13.18 -7.10
CA ARG A 124 20.02 14.44 -7.14
C ARG A 124 21.26 14.40 -6.26
N ALA A 125 21.23 13.64 -5.17
CA ALA A 125 22.40 13.39 -4.32
C ALA A 125 23.42 12.41 -4.94
N GLY A 126 23.16 11.88 -6.15
CA GLY A 126 24.00 10.88 -6.81
C GLY A 126 23.72 9.44 -6.36
N GLY A 127 22.62 9.22 -5.66
CA GLY A 127 22.21 7.90 -5.21
C GLY A 127 21.60 7.06 -6.32
N LYS A 128 21.68 5.74 -6.15
CA LYS A 128 21.09 4.79 -7.09
C LYS A 128 19.62 4.54 -6.77
N LEU A 129 18.83 4.38 -7.82
CA LEU A 129 17.43 3.97 -7.76
C LEU A 129 17.27 2.60 -8.42
N VAL A 130 16.31 1.82 -7.93
CA VAL A 130 16.03 0.46 -8.42
C VAL A 130 14.57 0.30 -8.78
N ASN A 131 14.29 -0.65 -9.67
CA ASN A 131 12.96 -1.07 -10.07
C ASN A 131 12.08 0.03 -10.70
N LEU A 132 12.67 1.06 -11.29
CA LEU A 132 11.91 2.16 -11.92
C LEU A 132 11.12 1.71 -13.16
N ASP A 133 11.49 0.58 -13.74
CA ASP A 133 10.89 -0.03 -14.92
C ASP A 133 9.95 -1.21 -14.58
N LEU A 134 9.82 -1.54 -13.30
CA LEU A 134 9.02 -2.69 -12.85
C LEU A 134 7.73 -2.24 -12.15
N PRO A 135 6.64 -2.01 -12.89
CA PRO A 135 5.35 -1.78 -12.27
C PRO A 135 4.89 -3.08 -11.60
N TYR A 136 4.76 -3.05 -10.30
CA TYR A 136 4.06 -4.13 -9.58
C TYR A 136 2.57 -3.94 -9.78
N VAL A 137 1.85 -5.01 -10.10
CA VAL A 137 0.40 -4.95 -10.33
C VAL A 137 -0.32 -5.73 -9.25
N HIS A 138 -1.36 -5.14 -8.72
CA HIS A 138 -2.24 -5.74 -7.75
C HIS A 138 -3.69 -5.67 -8.23
N SER A 139 -4.55 -6.53 -7.73
CA SER A 139 -5.98 -6.51 -8.05
C SER A 139 -6.80 -5.86 -6.94
N GLY A 140 -7.90 -5.25 -7.31
CA GLY A 140 -8.84 -4.66 -6.38
C GLY A 140 -10.13 -4.22 -7.06
N LEU A 141 -11.06 -3.70 -6.29
CA LEU A 141 -12.36 -3.25 -6.75
C LEU A 141 -12.19 -2.13 -7.80
N LYS A 142 -12.72 -2.34 -9.01
CA LYS A 142 -12.42 -1.54 -10.20
C LYS A 142 -12.73 -0.05 -10.07
N HIS A 143 -13.79 0.31 -9.41
CA HIS A 143 -14.29 1.69 -9.39
C HIS A 143 -13.79 2.51 -8.19
N PHE A 144 -12.77 2.06 -7.51
CA PHE A 144 -12.19 2.74 -6.37
C PHE A 144 -10.86 3.41 -6.72
N MET A 145 -10.73 4.68 -6.35
CA MET A 145 -9.48 5.42 -6.50
C MET A 145 -8.39 4.93 -5.54
N ARG A 146 -8.80 4.34 -4.43
CA ARG A 146 -7.94 3.76 -3.41
C ARG A 146 -8.53 2.43 -2.98
N CYS A 147 -8.28 1.42 -3.75
CA CYS A 147 -8.70 0.07 -3.39
C CYS A 147 -7.54 -0.75 -2.85
N GLY A 148 -6.60 -0.12 -2.22
CA GLY A 148 -5.46 -0.67 -1.54
C GLY A 148 -5.36 -2.20 -1.44
N LYS A 149 -4.53 -2.68 -0.60
CA LYS A 149 -4.41 -4.13 -0.32
C LYS A 149 -5.53 -4.62 0.58
N ALA A 150 -6.77 -4.33 0.22
CA ALA A 150 -7.90 -4.84 0.96
C ALA A 150 -7.95 -6.37 0.92
N THR A 151 -8.13 -6.98 2.06
CA THR A 151 -8.26 -8.43 2.18
C THR A 151 -9.60 -8.90 1.62
N TRP A 152 -9.57 -9.72 0.59
CA TRP A 152 -10.77 -10.31 0.00
C TRP A 152 -10.77 -11.83 0.15
N ILE A 153 -11.85 -12.35 0.73
CA ILE A 153 -12.13 -13.78 0.85
C ILE A 153 -13.25 -14.12 -0.13
N GLY A 154 -12.85 -14.58 -1.30
CA GLY A 154 -13.76 -14.89 -2.40
C GLY A 154 -13.02 -15.70 -3.47
N VAL A 155 -13.64 -15.84 -4.64
CA VAL A 155 -13.02 -16.44 -5.81
C VAL A 155 -13.10 -15.44 -6.95
N LEU A 156 -11.97 -15.12 -7.57
CA LEU A 156 -12.01 -14.35 -8.81
C LEU A 156 -12.50 -15.23 -9.95
N THR A 157 -13.52 -14.77 -10.67
CA THR A 157 -14.14 -15.50 -11.76
C THR A 157 -14.24 -14.65 -13.02
N ASP A 158 -14.32 -15.31 -14.17
CA ASP A 158 -14.70 -14.65 -15.41
C ASP A 158 -16.24 -14.46 -15.51
N ILE A 159 -16.73 -13.91 -16.63
CA ILE A 159 -18.17 -13.67 -16.86
C ILE A 159 -19.04 -14.94 -16.87
N HIS A 160 -18.44 -16.10 -16.98
CA HIS A 160 -19.12 -17.38 -16.94
C HIS A 160 -19.05 -18.06 -15.56
N GLY A 161 -18.47 -17.37 -14.57
CA GLY A 161 -18.29 -17.91 -13.22
C GLY A 161 -17.13 -18.91 -13.12
N THR A 162 -16.30 -19.03 -14.17
CA THR A 162 -15.14 -19.92 -14.14
C THR A 162 -14.02 -19.25 -13.32
N PRO A 163 -13.45 -19.93 -12.30
CA PRO A 163 -12.34 -19.38 -11.52
C PRO A 163 -11.16 -18.97 -12.41
N VAL A 164 -10.59 -17.80 -12.12
CA VAL A 164 -9.41 -17.27 -12.79
C VAL A 164 -8.23 -17.24 -11.82
N GLY A 165 -7.08 -17.66 -12.32
CA GLY A 165 -5.88 -17.79 -11.49
C GLY A 165 -5.76 -19.17 -10.81
N PRO A 166 -4.54 -19.54 -10.43
CA PRO A 166 -4.23 -20.92 -10.06
C PRO A 166 -4.48 -21.27 -8.59
N PHE A 167 -4.88 -20.34 -7.73
CA PHE A 167 -4.61 -20.51 -6.30
C PHE A 167 -5.84 -20.64 -5.43
N VAL A 168 -6.90 -19.88 -5.70
CA VAL A 168 -8.07 -19.87 -4.84
C VAL A 168 -9.29 -20.32 -5.61
N THR A 169 -9.73 -21.53 -5.29
CA THR A 169 -10.93 -22.16 -5.85
C THR A 169 -12.06 -22.27 -4.85
N LYS A 170 -11.81 -21.90 -3.59
CA LYS A 170 -12.79 -21.89 -2.50
C LYS A 170 -12.61 -20.63 -1.65
N PRO A 171 -13.68 -19.95 -1.30
CA PRO A 171 -13.63 -18.67 -0.60
C PRO A 171 -13.56 -18.87 0.93
N THR A 172 -12.41 -19.28 1.44
CA THR A 172 -12.18 -19.50 2.88
C THR A 172 -10.94 -18.79 3.37
N ARG A 173 -10.90 -18.36 4.63
CA ARG A 173 -9.69 -17.79 5.27
C ARG A 173 -8.50 -18.75 5.25
N GLU A 174 -8.73 -20.04 5.19
CA GLU A 174 -7.69 -21.08 5.15
C GLU A 174 -6.93 -21.06 3.81
N LEU A 175 -7.62 -20.75 2.70
CA LEU A 175 -6.99 -20.55 1.40
C LEU A 175 -6.47 -19.13 1.22
N GLY A 176 -7.09 -18.18 1.90
CA GLY A 176 -6.57 -16.85 2.09
C GLY A 176 -7.08 -15.78 1.14
N ASP A 177 -6.37 -14.66 1.14
CA ASP A 177 -6.66 -13.50 0.30
C ASP A 177 -6.28 -13.78 -1.14
N VAL A 178 -7.28 -13.82 -2.00
CA VAL A 178 -7.10 -14.10 -3.43
C VAL A 178 -6.39 -12.96 -4.17
N THR A 179 -6.43 -11.73 -3.64
CA THR A 179 -5.86 -10.57 -4.34
C THR A 179 -4.34 -10.49 -4.23
N ALA A 180 -3.74 -11.20 -3.29
CA ALA A 180 -2.33 -11.08 -2.96
C ALA A 180 -1.37 -11.59 -4.04
N ASP A 181 -1.79 -12.53 -4.88
CA ASP A 181 -0.94 -13.25 -5.82
C ASP A 181 -1.55 -13.38 -7.24
N ILE A 182 -2.50 -12.52 -7.59
CA ILE A 182 -3.07 -12.47 -8.95
C ILE A 182 -2.15 -11.63 -9.85
N TRP A 183 -1.88 -12.14 -11.03
CA TRP A 183 -1.03 -11.47 -12.00
C TRP A 183 -1.86 -10.65 -13.00
N GLN A 184 -1.31 -9.53 -13.45
CA GLN A 184 -1.95 -8.67 -14.44
C GLN A 184 -2.36 -9.43 -15.70
N SER A 185 -1.54 -10.38 -16.16
CA SER A 185 -1.82 -11.19 -17.34
C SER A 185 -3.18 -11.90 -17.29
N VAL A 186 -3.62 -12.31 -16.10
CA VAL A 186 -4.94 -12.94 -15.93
C VAL A 186 -6.07 -12.01 -16.38
N PHE A 187 -6.01 -10.73 -16.01
CA PHE A 187 -7.02 -9.74 -16.40
C PHE A 187 -6.95 -9.43 -17.89
N SER A 188 -5.75 -9.22 -18.43
CA SER A 188 -5.54 -8.95 -19.85
C SER A 188 -6.00 -10.12 -20.72
N GLU A 189 -5.59 -11.35 -20.40
CA GLU A 189 -5.99 -12.56 -21.10
C GLU A 189 -7.51 -12.74 -21.15
N LYS A 190 -8.21 -12.45 -20.05
CA LYS A 190 -9.67 -12.54 -20.00
C LYS A 190 -10.35 -11.49 -20.86
N MET A 191 -9.80 -10.28 -20.91
CA MET A 191 -10.30 -9.23 -21.80
C MET A 191 -10.04 -9.56 -23.26
N ASP A 192 -8.83 -10.01 -23.59
CA ASP A 192 -8.40 -10.29 -24.96
C ASP A 192 -9.17 -11.47 -25.59
N ASN A 193 -9.51 -12.47 -24.79
CA ASN A 193 -10.27 -13.65 -25.27
C ASN A 193 -11.78 -13.50 -25.16
N GLY A 194 -12.28 -12.34 -24.71
CA GLY A 194 -13.72 -12.03 -24.61
C GLY A 194 -14.45 -12.69 -23.44
N THR A 195 -13.72 -13.25 -22.46
CA THR A 195 -14.30 -13.82 -21.24
C THR A 195 -14.17 -12.91 -20.02
N GLY A 196 -13.58 -11.73 -20.18
CA GLY A 196 -13.58 -10.65 -19.19
C GLY A 196 -14.87 -9.83 -19.21
N PRO A 197 -15.09 -8.93 -18.24
CA PRO A 197 -14.17 -8.62 -17.14
C PRO A 197 -14.08 -9.72 -16.05
N VAL A 198 -13.21 -9.48 -15.06
CA VAL A 198 -13.03 -10.39 -13.92
C VAL A 198 -13.82 -9.85 -12.73
N TYR A 199 -14.48 -10.76 -12.03
CA TYR A 199 -15.31 -10.46 -10.88
C TYR A 199 -14.84 -11.15 -9.61
N MET A 200 -14.99 -10.48 -8.48
CA MET A 200 -14.91 -11.12 -7.17
C MET A 200 -16.27 -11.74 -6.86
N ASN A 201 -16.26 -13.05 -6.68
CA ASN A 201 -17.42 -13.86 -6.31
C ASN A 201 -17.27 -14.34 -4.88
N CYS A 202 -18.15 -13.87 -4.00
CA CYS A 202 -18.22 -14.27 -2.59
C CYS A 202 -19.48 -15.07 -2.27
N SER A 203 -20.21 -15.58 -3.27
CA SER A 203 -21.50 -16.25 -3.07
C SER A 203 -21.42 -17.50 -2.17
N GLU A 204 -20.29 -18.19 -2.18
CA GLU A 204 -20.04 -19.38 -1.35
C GLU A 204 -19.19 -19.05 -0.11
N THR A 205 -18.94 -17.78 0.19
CA THR A 205 -18.18 -17.37 1.37
C THR A 205 -19.08 -17.47 2.62
N GLU A 206 -18.59 -18.14 3.64
CA GLU A 206 -19.30 -18.25 4.91
C GLU A 206 -19.48 -16.88 5.56
N GLU A 207 -20.59 -16.69 6.27
CA GLU A 207 -20.96 -15.42 6.90
C GLU A 207 -19.86 -14.91 7.86
N GLU A 208 -19.21 -15.80 8.60
CA GLU A 208 -18.11 -15.43 9.49
C GLU A 208 -16.92 -14.86 8.72
N ASP A 209 -16.63 -15.40 7.53
CA ASP A 209 -15.54 -14.94 6.67
C ASP A 209 -15.90 -13.63 5.96
N LEU A 210 -17.15 -13.41 5.58
CA LEU A 210 -17.62 -12.12 5.08
C LEU A 210 -17.50 -11.02 6.15
N GLN A 211 -17.93 -11.30 7.37
CA GLN A 211 -17.79 -10.35 8.48
C GLN A 211 -16.31 -10.08 8.81
N TYR A 212 -15.47 -11.11 8.79
CA TYR A 212 -14.04 -10.95 8.94
C TYR A 212 -13.46 -10.03 7.86
N MET A 213 -13.80 -10.25 6.59
CA MET A 213 -13.38 -9.43 5.47
C MET A 213 -13.79 -7.96 5.65
N ARG A 214 -15.04 -7.68 6.02
CA ARG A 214 -15.51 -6.32 6.31
C ARG A 214 -14.75 -5.65 7.45
N ARG A 215 -14.38 -6.40 8.49
CA ARG A 215 -13.50 -5.89 9.57
C ARG A 215 -12.09 -5.61 9.06
N CYS A 216 -11.57 -6.43 8.15
CA CYS A 216 -10.27 -6.18 7.52
C CYS A 216 -10.26 -4.86 6.75
N PHE A 217 -11.28 -4.54 5.97
CA PHE A 217 -11.39 -3.25 5.27
C PHE A 217 -11.24 -2.08 6.25
N VAL A 218 -11.88 -2.15 7.41
CA VAL A 218 -11.73 -1.11 8.45
C VAL A 218 -10.31 -1.05 9.00
N SER A 219 -9.73 -2.19 9.37
CA SER A 219 -8.40 -2.25 9.98
C SER A 219 -7.27 -1.89 9.01
N GLU A 220 -7.50 -2.05 7.72
CA GLU A 220 -6.58 -1.69 6.62
C GLU A 220 -6.72 -0.23 6.18
N GLY A 221 -7.75 0.45 6.65
CA GLY A 221 -8.03 1.85 6.31
C GLY A 221 -8.83 2.03 5.03
N ASP A 222 -9.45 0.95 4.54
CA ASP A 222 -10.27 0.92 3.33
C ASP A 222 -11.78 0.91 3.64
N THR A 223 -12.18 1.67 4.66
CA THR A 223 -13.58 1.81 5.11
C THR A 223 -14.53 2.19 3.99
N SER A 224 -14.05 2.96 3.02
CA SER A 224 -14.81 3.36 1.84
C SER A 224 -15.36 2.19 1.02
N ILE A 225 -14.75 1.00 1.12
CA ILE A 225 -15.30 -0.20 0.47
C ILE A 225 -16.62 -0.59 1.14
N ASN A 226 -16.65 -0.64 2.48
CA ASN A 226 -17.90 -0.90 3.21
C ASN A 226 -18.96 0.15 2.90
N ASP A 227 -18.57 1.44 2.92
CA ASP A 227 -19.47 2.55 2.61
C ASP A 227 -20.07 2.40 1.20
N TYR A 228 -19.26 2.00 0.22
CA TYR A 228 -19.73 1.73 -1.14
C TYR A 228 -20.73 0.57 -1.19
N LEU A 229 -20.37 -0.58 -0.62
CA LEU A 229 -21.25 -1.74 -0.60
C LEU A 229 -22.59 -1.41 0.05
N ASP A 230 -22.57 -0.69 1.18
CA ASP A 230 -23.77 -0.33 1.92
C ASP A 230 -24.58 0.75 1.19
N GLN A 231 -23.95 1.76 0.60
CA GLN A 231 -24.62 2.84 -0.14
C GLN A 231 -25.35 2.32 -1.38
N TYR A 232 -24.78 1.36 -2.08
CA TYR A 232 -25.37 0.78 -3.28
C TYR A 232 -26.18 -0.48 -3.01
N GLY A 233 -26.27 -0.92 -1.76
CA GLY A 233 -27.04 -2.10 -1.34
C GLY A 233 -26.49 -3.40 -1.90
N ILE A 234 -25.18 -3.48 -2.15
CA ILE A 234 -24.53 -4.65 -2.75
C ILE A 234 -24.41 -5.76 -1.68
N ASP A 235 -25.08 -6.86 -1.90
CA ASP A 235 -24.92 -8.09 -1.13
C ASP A 235 -23.93 -9.02 -1.86
N LEU A 236 -22.71 -9.13 -1.33
CA LEU A 236 -21.65 -9.95 -1.91
C LEU A 236 -21.99 -11.44 -2.02
N ARG A 237 -23.05 -11.93 -1.33
CA ARG A 237 -23.53 -13.30 -1.48
C ARG A 237 -24.37 -13.52 -2.73
N THR A 238 -24.94 -12.46 -3.28
CA THR A 238 -25.81 -12.53 -4.45
C THR A 238 -25.28 -11.76 -5.64
N GLU A 239 -24.35 -10.85 -5.41
CA GLU A 239 -23.79 -9.97 -6.41
C GLU A 239 -22.26 -10.08 -6.46
N MET A 240 -21.75 -10.28 -7.67
CA MET A 240 -20.31 -10.22 -7.93
C MET A 240 -19.89 -8.77 -8.20
N VAL A 241 -18.74 -8.36 -7.71
CA VAL A 241 -18.19 -7.04 -7.95
C VAL A 241 -17.02 -7.08 -8.92
N GLU A 242 -17.01 -6.17 -9.90
CA GLU A 242 -15.95 -6.13 -10.90
C GLU A 242 -14.61 -5.71 -10.28
N PHE A 243 -13.58 -6.47 -10.62
CA PHE A 243 -12.20 -6.22 -10.22
C PHE A 243 -11.37 -5.73 -11.39
N GLY A 244 -10.41 -4.91 -11.09
CA GLY A 244 -9.40 -4.42 -12.02
C GLY A 244 -8.02 -4.50 -11.43
N THR A 245 -7.04 -4.04 -12.20
CA THR A 245 -5.65 -3.95 -11.75
C THR A 245 -5.28 -2.53 -11.45
N TYR A 246 -4.45 -2.34 -10.46
CA TYR A 246 -3.80 -1.07 -10.16
C TYR A 246 -2.30 -1.32 -9.89
N THR A 247 -1.49 -0.28 -9.98
CA THR A 247 -0.05 -0.40 -9.89
C THR A 247 0.46 0.21 -8.58
N PRO A 248 0.64 -0.58 -7.53
CA PRO A 248 1.44 -0.17 -6.39
C PRO A 248 2.92 -0.14 -6.78
N HIS A 249 3.74 0.47 -5.96
CA HIS A 249 5.12 0.77 -6.29
C HIS A 249 6.09 -0.17 -5.57
N VAL A 250 7.11 -0.61 -6.31
CA VAL A 250 8.23 -1.39 -5.79
C VAL A 250 9.58 -0.74 -6.12
N GLN A 251 9.53 0.47 -6.68
CA GLN A 251 10.73 1.27 -6.94
C GLN A 251 11.15 2.04 -5.69
N GLY A 252 12.36 2.49 -5.67
CA GLY A 252 12.91 3.32 -4.62
C GLY A 252 14.42 3.44 -4.68
N MET A 253 14.99 4.00 -3.64
CA MET A 253 16.43 4.03 -3.49
C MET A 253 17.00 2.62 -3.26
N GLU A 254 18.14 2.34 -3.89
CA GLU A 254 18.91 1.12 -3.61
C GLU A 254 19.49 1.19 -2.21
N ILE A 255 19.19 0.19 -1.40
CA ILE A 255 19.72 0.04 -0.05
C ILE A 255 20.31 -1.36 0.13
N ASP A 256 21.26 -1.47 1.03
CA ASP A 256 21.81 -2.75 1.48
C ASP A 256 21.06 -3.33 2.68
N VAL A 257 21.58 -4.39 3.26
CA VAL A 257 20.99 -5.06 4.45
C VAL A 257 21.07 -4.22 5.73
N HIS A 258 21.83 -3.13 5.72
CA HIS A 258 21.97 -2.17 6.81
C HIS A 258 21.17 -0.89 6.55
N ALA A 259 20.35 -0.87 5.51
CA ALA A 259 19.59 0.28 5.04
C ALA A 259 20.48 1.44 4.53
N GLU A 260 21.75 1.16 4.21
CA GLU A 260 22.68 2.16 3.63
C GLU A 260 22.43 2.32 2.13
N THR A 261 22.37 3.56 1.67
CA THR A 261 22.31 3.87 0.24
C THR A 261 23.73 3.95 -0.36
N SER A 262 23.82 4.15 -1.67
CA SER A 262 25.09 4.44 -2.32
C SER A 262 25.68 5.84 -2.00
N VAL A 263 24.93 6.69 -1.29
CA VAL A 263 25.38 8.02 -0.84
C VAL A 263 25.75 7.93 0.65
N PRO A 264 26.98 8.32 1.02
CA PRO A 264 27.41 8.25 2.41
C PRO A 264 26.49 9.03 3.35
N HIS A 265 26.14 8.47 4.50
CA HIS A 265 25.27 9.03 5.53
C HIS A 265 23.81 9.25 5.10
N LEU A 266 23.39 8.66 3.98
CA LEU A 266 21.99 8.58 3.54
C LEU A 266 21.49 7.15 3.68
N TYR A 267 20.36 6.98 4.37
CA TYR A 267 19.71 5.72 4.65
C TYR A 267 18.25 5.71 4.13
N GLY A 268 17.68 4.50 3.90
CA GLY A 268 16.32 4.34 3.39
C GLY A 268 15.47 3.32 4.10
#